data_d8e0239e4dad10f8048b1f3245c82e0e
#
_entry.id   d8e0239e4dad10f8048b1f3245c82e0e
#
_cell.length_a   1.000
_cell.length_b   1.000
_cell.length_c   1.000
_cell.angle_alpha   90.00
_cell.angle_beta   90.00
_cell.angle_gamma   90.00
#
_symmetry.space_group_name_H-M   'P 1'
#
loop_
_entity.id
_entity.type
_entity.pdbx_description
1 polymer ?
#
loop_
_entity_poly.entity_id
_entity_poly.type
_entity_poly.pdbx_seq_one_letter_code
_entity_poly.pdbx_strand_id
1 'polypeptide(L)'
;MLNFVTILFMAKIIDGNKIAQTILDEIELEVDDLKLTGKVPKLVIVSYNPSLASKTYIGLKLARAQEMGIACEALDWTGQSLDACMSAMAALSGNQDVDGIIVQLPTRGLEGYQELLNAIPASKDVDGLSDQSLELLRANSAKLIPATPRAILELIARSQIDLQGKAIVIIGQGKLVGLPLSIIMKNKNLDVVGIDINTTDTSQILKSADIVIAATGQANLITGTMIKPGAVVLDAGTSEQNGQLVGDVEYSSVEPVASMVSKVPGGIGPVTVACLLLNVVEASK
;
A
#
# COMPACT_ATOMS: atom_id res chain seq x y z
N MET A 1 -33.62 2.70 37.88
CA MET A 1 -33.30 2.10 36.57
C MET A 1 -32.82 3.21 35.67
N LEU A 2 -31.50 3.38 35.50
CA LEU A 2 -30.93 4.29 34.50
C LEU A 2 -30.97 3.59 33.17
N ASN A 3 -31.84 4.06 32.27
CA ASN A 3 -31.81 3.66 30.86
C ASN A 3 -30.51 4.19 30.25
N PHE A 4 -29.50 3.35 30.09
CA PHE A 4 -28.38 3.60 29.19
C PHE A 4 -28.93 3.59 27.76
N VAL A 5 -29.16 4.77 27.22
CA VAL A 5 -29.33 4.92 25.77
C VAL A 5 -27.96 4.58 25.16
N THR A 6 -27.81 3.37 24.64
CA THR A 6 -26.67 2.99 23.82
C THR A 6 -26.79 3.82 22.55
N ILE A 7 -26.11 4.95 22.51
CA ILE A 7 -25.90 5.68 21.25
C ILE A 7 -25.04 4.75 20.39
N LEU A 8 -25.63 4.08 19.42
CA LEU A 8 -24.91 3.38 18.38
C LEU A 8 -24.14 4.45 17.58
N PHE A 9 -22.88 4.64 17.92
CA PHE A 9 -21.95 5.37 17.07
C PHE A 9 -21.64 4.47 15.87
N MET A 10 -22.16 4.80 14.71
CA MET A 10 -21.66 4.21 13.47
C MET A 10 -20.32 4.87 13.12
N ALA A 11 -19.30 4.09 12.81
CA ALA A 11 -18.00 4.61 12.43
C ALA A 11 -18.13 5.55 11.22
N LYS A 12 -17.35 6.63 11.21
CA LYS A 12 -17.15 7.42 9.99
C LYS A 12 -16.39 6.56 8.97
N ILE A 13 -17.00 6.33 7.82
CA ILE A 13 -16.35 5.58 6.73
C ILE A 13 -15.34 6.48 6.06
N ILE A 14 -14.11 5.97 5.90
CA ILE A 14 -13.06 6.63 5.15
C ILE A 14 -13.20 6.27 3.67
N ASP A 15 -13.52 7.26 2.85
CA ASP A 15 -13.69 7.09 1.41
C ASP A 15 -12.35 7.21 0.69
N GLY A 16 -11.71 6.05 0.46
CA GLY A 16 -10.44 5.97 -0.24
C GLY A 16 -10.54 6.31 -1.72
N ASN A 17 -11.70 6.11 -2.36
CA ASN A 17 -11.88 6.51 -3.76
C ASN A 17 -11.81 8.03 -3.91
N LYS A 18 -12.46 8.77 -3.00
CA LYS A 18 -12.42 10.24 -3.01
C LYS A 18 -11.00 10.75 -2.76
N ILE A 19 -10.28 10.15 -1.81
CA ILE A 19 -8.88 10.51 -1.51
C ILE A 19 -7.99 10.22 -2.71
N ALA A 20 -8.14 9.04 -3.32
CA ALA A 20 -7.38 8.66 -4.51
C ALA A 20 -7.62 9.64 -5.67
N GLN A 21 -8.88 10.06 -5.89
CA GLN A 21 -9.19 11.03 -6.95
C GLN A 21 -8.48 12.36 -6.71
N THR A 22 -8.48 12.88 -5.48
CA THR A 22 -7.76 14.12 -5.17
C THR A 22 -6.25 14.01 -5.45
N ILE A 23 -5.63 12.85 -5.13
CA ILE A 23 -4.21 12.62 -5.44
C ILE A 23 -3.99 12.52 -6.96
N LEU A 24 -4.90 11.88 -7.69
CA LEU A 24 -4.83 11.80 -9.16
C LEU A 24 -4.96 13.18 -9.81
N ASP A 25 -5.85 14.03 -9.32
CA ASP A 25 -6.00 15.42 -9.80
C ASP A 25 -4.69 16.22 -9.58
N GLU A 26 -4.01 16.01 -8.44
CA GLU A 26 -2.70 16.62 -8.17
C GLU A 26 -1.61 16.07 -9.11
N ILE A 27 -1.60 14.76 -9.39
CA ILE A 27 -0.67 14.12 -10.33
C ILE A 27 -0.85 14.65 -11.75
N GLU A 28 -2.09 14.85 -12.21
CA GLU A 28 -2.37 15.37 -13.54
C GLU A 28 -1.72 16.74 -13.77
N LEU A 29 -1.83 17.64 -12.79
CA LEU A 29 -1.18 18.95 -12.83
C LEU A 29 0.34 18.84 -12.91
N GLU A 30 0.96 17.97 -12.08
CA GLU A 30 2.40 17.77 -12.08
C GLU A 30 2.91 17.16 -13.39
N VAL A 31 2.17 16.22 -13.97
CA VAL A 31 2.51 15.60 -15.26
C VAL A 31 2.42 16.62 -16.39
N ASP A 32 1.41 17.51 -16.38
CA ASP A 32 1.29 18.56 -17.37
C ASP A 32 2.45 19.57 -17.28
N ASP A 33 2.88 19.94 -16.07
CA ASP A 33 4.07 20.77 -15.87
C ASP A 33 5.34 20.10 -16.41
N LEU A 34 5.52 18.78 -16.16
CA LEU A 34 6.65 18.02 -16.70
C LEU A 34 6.64 17.98 -18.22
N LYS A 35 5.47 17.81 -18.85
CA LYS A 35 5.34 17.84 -20.32
C LYS A 35 5.78 19.17 -20.93
N LEU A 36 5.56 20.29 -20.24
CA LEU A 36 6.04 21.61 -20.70
C LEU A 36 7.56 21.67 -20.77
N THR A 37 8.27 20.87 -19.98
CA THR A 37 9.73 20.72 -20.04
C THR A 37 10.20 19.64 -21.02
N GLY A 38 9.29 18.96 -21.71
CA GLY A 38 9.56 17.85 -22.62
C GLY A 38 9.72 16.48 -21.94
N LYS A 39 9.40 16.38 -20.64
CA LYS A 39 9.49 15.10 -19.89
C LYS A 39 8.11 14.46 -19.78
N VAL A 40 8.02 13.19 -20.17
CA VAL A 40 6.83 12.34 -19.92
C VAL A 40 7.26 11.22 -19.00
N PRO A 41 6.72 11.14 -17.75
CA PRO A 41 7.04 10.05 -16.83
C PRO A 41 6.69 8.69 -17.44
N LYS A 42 7.54 7.68 -17.21
CA LYS A 42 7.32 6.33 -17.77
C LYS A 42 7.39 5.24 -16.70
N LEU A 43 6.32 4.43 -16.63
CA LEU A 43 6.18 3.26 -15.77
C LEU A 43 6.29 1.97 -16.57
N VAL A 44 7.10 1.02 -16.09
CA VAL A 44 7.15 -0.35 -16.61
C VAL A 44 6.69 -1.32 -15.54
N ILE A 45 5.71 -2.17 -15.88
CA ILE A 45 5.21 -3.24 -14.98
C ILE A 45 5.66 -4.58 -15.53
N VAL A 46 6.51 -5.26 -14.78
CA VAL A 46 6.96 -6.62 -15.10
C VAL A 46 6.08 -7.63 -14.36
N SER A 47 5.66 -8.68 -15.04
CA SER A 47 4.93 -9.80 -14.45
C SER A 47 5.55 -11.14 -14.81
N TYR A 48 5.29 -12.15 -13.99
CA TYR A 48 5.69 -13.53 -14.26
C TYR A 48 4.57 -14.47 -13.85
N ASN A 49 3.98 -15.19 -14.81
CA ASN A 49 2.84 -16.10 -14.62
C ASN A 49 1.70 -15.47 -13.79
N PRO A 50 1.21 -14.28 -14.20
CA PRO A 50 0.24 -13.54 -13.42
C PRO A 50 -1.12 -14.26 -13.36
N SER A 51 -1.73 -14.29 -12.19
CA SER A 51 -3.11 -14.76 -12.02
C SER A 51 -4.09 -13.82 -12.72
N LEU A 52 -5.37 -14.25 -12.84
CA LEU A 52 -6.41 -13.37 -13.36
C LEU A 52 -6.54 -12.09 -12.52
N ALA A 53 -6.51 -12.21 -11.19
CA ALA A 53 -6.51 -11.07 -10.29
C ALA A 53 -5.30 -10.15 -10.53
N SER A 54 -4.08 -10.71 -10.66
CA SER A 54 -2.88 -9.91 -10.98
C SER A 54 -3.01 -9.18 -12.32
N LYS A 55 -3.55 -9.83 -13.36
CA LYS A 55 -3.82 -9.20 -14.66
C LYS A 55 -4.81 -8.05 -14.54
N THR A 56 -5.87 -8.21 -13.75
CA THR A 56 -6.84 -7.14 -13.47
C THR A 56 -6.18 -5.95 -12.80
N TYR A 57 -5.33 -6.17 -11.79
CA TYR A 57 -4.58 -5.10 -11.11
C TYR A 57 -3.56 -4.40 -12.02
N ILE A 58 -2.86 -5.15 -12.87
CA ILE A 58 -1.97 -4.56 -13.90
C ILE A 58 -2.79 -3.67 -14.83
N GLY A 59 -3.91 -4.17 -15.36
CA GLY A 59 -4.81 -3.41 -16.22
C GLY A 59 -5.31 -2.11 -15.57
N LEU A 60 -5.68 -2.16 -14.30
CA LEU A 60 -6.10 -0.98 -13.54
C LEU A 60 -4.96 0.05 -13.41
N LYS A 61 -3.74 -0.39 -13.07
CA LYS A 61 -2.56 0.50 -12.96
C LYS A 61 -2.25 1.17 -14.29
N LEU A 62 -2.27 0.39 -15.40
CA LEU A 62 -2.04 0.92 -16.75
C LEU A 62 -3.09 1.94 -17.16
N ALA A 63 -4.37 1.64 -16.96
CA ALA A 63 -5.46 2.54 -17.30
C ALA A 63 -5.32 3.87 -16.54
N ARG A 64 -5.07 3.83 -15.23
CA ARG A 64 -4.87 5.04 -14.42
C ARG A 64 -3.62 5.82 -14.81
N ALA A 65 -2.51 5.14 -15.14
CA ALA A 65 -1.30 5.80 -15.63
C ALA A 65 -1.58 6.56 -16.95
N GLN A 66 -2.28 5.92 -17.89
CA GLN A 66 -2.66 6.54 -19.17
C GLN A 66 -3.60 7.74 -18.99
N GLU A 67 -4.60 7.63 -18.09
CA GLU A 67 -5.51 8.74 -17.75
C GLU A 67 -4.73 9.97 -17.24
N MET A 68 -3.66 9.75 -16.46
CA MET A 68 -2.79 10.82 -15.93
C MET A 68 -1.73 11.29 -16.94
N GLY A 69 -1.70 10.74 -18.14
CA GLY A 69 -0.68 11.08 -19.15
C GLY A 69 0.72 10.56 -18.85
N ILE A 70 0.84 9.55 -17.99
CA ILE A 70 2.07 8.80 -17.72
C ILE A 70 2.22 7.72 -18.78
N ALA A 71 3.36 7.66 -19.47
CA ALA A 71 3.67 6.56 -20.38
C ALA A 71 3.81 5.26 -19.59
N CYS A 72 3.20 4.18 -20.08
CA CYS A 72 3.25 2.91 -19.34
C CYS A 72 3.21 1.70 -20.27
N GLU A 73 3.87 0.63 -19.84
CA GLU A 73 3.85 -0.66 -20.54
C GLU A 73 3.89 -1.82 -19.52
N ALA A 74 3.33 -2.96 -19.92
CA ALA A 74 3.43 -4.20 -19.15
C ALA A 74 4.20 -5.25 -19.93
N LEU A 75 5.16 -5.90 -19.28
CA LEU A 75 5.99 -6.95 -19.80
C LEU A 75 5.70 -8.26 -19.07
N ASP A 76 5.30 -9.28 -19.79
CA ASP A 76 5.13 -10.63 -19.24
C ASP A 76 6.35 -11.50 -19.58
N TRP A 77 7.10 -11.86 -18.55
CA TRP A 77 8.31 -12.68 -18.68
C TRP A 77 8.05 -14.17 -18.38
N THR A 78 6.81 -14.59 -18.41
CA THR A 78 6.43 -16.01 -18.20
C THR A 78 7.23 -16.94 -19.11
N GLY A 79 7.84 -17.98 -18.51
CA GLY A 79 8.64 -18.97 -19.21
C GLY A 79 10.10 -18.60 -19.44
N GLN A 80 10.52 -17.38 -19.08
CA GLN A 80 11.95 -17.03 -19.10
C GLN A 80 12.68 -17.60 -17.88
N SER A 81 13.98 -17.87 -18.01
CA SER A 81 14.83 -18.21 -16.87
C SER A 81 15.10 -16.99 -16.00
N LEU A 82 15.49 -17.20 -14.74
CA LEU A 82 15.87 -16.10 -13.84
C LEU A 82 16.98 -15.24 -14.44
N ASP A 83 18.01 -15.86 -15.04
CA ASP A 83 19.13 -15.14 -15.69
C ASP A 83 18.66 -14.25 -16.84
N ALA A 84 17.70 -14.73 -17.65
CA ALA A 84 17.10 -13.91 -18.70
C ALA A 84 16.30 -12.75 -18.14
N CYS A 85 15.50 -12.97 -17.07
CA CYS A 85 14.77 -11.92 -16.36
C CYS A 85 15.73 -10.89 -15.74
N MET A 86 16.85 -11.34 -15.13
CA MET A 86 17.87 -10.46 -14.55
C MET A 86 18.56 -9.60 -15.62
N SER A 87 18.88 -10.18 -16.76
CA SER A 87 19.46 -9.45 -17.91
C SER A 87 18.48 -8.38 -18.44
N ALA A 88 17.21 -8.73 -18.59
CA ALA A 88 16.15 -7.81 -19.01
C ALA A 88 15.92 -6.70 -17.96
N MET A 89 15.95 -7.03 -16.67
CA MET A 89 15.82 -6.06 -15.59
C MET A 89 16.99 -5.08 -15.57
N ALA A 90 18.22 -5.56 -15.77
CA ALA A 90 19.40 -4.69 -15.86
C ALA A 90 19.27 -3.68 -17.04
N ALA A 91 18.74 -4.12 -18.18
CA ALA A 91 18.48 -3.23 -19.32
C ALA A 91 17.42 -2.18 -18.99
N LEU A 92 16.29 -2.56 -18.35
CA LEU A 92 15.25 -1.63 -17.89
C LEU A 92 15.80 -0.63 -16.87
N SER A 93 16.57 -1.12 -15.89
CA SER A 93 17.15 -0.29 -14.82
C SER A 93 18.13 0.74 -15.39
N GLY A 94 18.88 0.40 -16.45
CA GLY A 94 19.80 1.30 -17.14
C GLY A 94 19.13 2.27 -18.13
N ASN A 95 17.88 2.04 -18.51
CA ASN A 95 17.18 2.88 -19.48
C ASN A 95 16.76 4.22 -18.85
N GLN A 96 17.29 5.34 -19.39
CA GLN A 96 16.99 6.69 -18.87
C GLN A 96 15.57 7.15 -19.16
N ASP A 97 14.87 6.52 -20.11
CA ASP A 97 13.47 6.84 -20.42
C ASP A 97 12.48 6.17 -19.45
N VAL A 98 12.94 5.24 -18.59
CA VAL A 98 12.12 4.55 -17.60
C VAL A 98 12.33 5.20 -16.24
N ASP A 99 11.27 5.71 -15.65
CA ASP A 99 11.30 6.40 -14.34
C ASP A 99 10.85 5.47 -13.20
N GLY A 100 9.88 4.60 -13.44
CA GLY A 100 9.39 3.65 -12.45
C GLY A 100 9.33 2.22 -12.97
N ILE A 101 9.73 1.27 -12.11
CA ILE A 101 9.67 -0.16 -12.39
C ILE A 101 8.92 -0.85 -11.26
N ILE A 102 8.01 -1.76 -11.63
CA ILE A 102 7.28 -2.64 -10.71
C ILE A 102 7.47 -4.09 -11.15
N VAL A 103 7.75 -4.97 -10.21
CA VAL A 103 7.53 -6.41 -10.39
C VAL A 103 6.21 -6.78 -9.71
N GLN A 104 5.21 -7.11 -10.50
CA GLN A 104 3.88 -7.47 -9.99
C GLN A 104 3.92 -8.80 -9.25
N LEU A 105 3.73 -8.74 -7.96
CA LEU A 105 3.63 -9.94 -7.12
C LEU A 105 2.19 -10.52 -7.10
N PRO A 106 2.06 -11.83 -6.87
CA PRO A 106 3.10 -12.84 -6.75
C PRO A 106 3.66 -13.28 -8.11
N THR A 107 4.97 -13.58 -8.14
CA THR A 107 5.65 -14.20 -9.30
C THR A 107 5.57 -15.72 -9.16
N ARG A 108 4.54 -16.32 -9.72
CA ARG A 108 4.27 -17.76 -9.54
C ARG A 108 5.24 -18.62 -10.34
N GLY A 109 6.04 -19.42 -9.63
CA GLY A 109 6.99 -20.36 -10.23
C GLY A 109 8.32 -19.72 -10.66
N LEU A 110 8.58 -18.47 -10.30
CA LEU A 110 9.90 -17.86 -10.41
C LEU A 110 10.57 -17.88 -9.03
N GLU A 111 11.44 -18.85 -8.81
CA GLU A 111 12.33 -18.84 -7.66
C GLU A 111 13.36 -17.71 -7.80
N GLY A 112 13.78 -17.10 -6.69
CA GLY A 112 14.74 -15.99 -6.73
C GLY A 112 14.15 -14.63 -7.13
N TYR A 113 12.83 -14.46 -7.13
CA TYR A 113 12.19 -13.18 -7.48
C TYR A 113 12.68 -11.99 -6.62
N GLN A 114 13.19 -12.23 -5.40
CA GLN A 114 13.77 -11.18 -4.58
C GLN A 114 15.03 -10.58 -5.21
N GLU A 115 15.84 -11.40 -5.90
CA GLU A 115 17.00 -10.91 -6.66
C GLU A 115 16.56 -9.96 -7.78
N LEU A 116 15.42 -10.28 -8.43
CA LEU A 116 14.83 -9.42 -9.45
C LEU A 116 14.37 -8.08 -8.89
N LEU A 117 13.72 -8.07 -7.70
CA LEU A 117 13.37 -6.84 -6.99
C LEU A 117 14.61 -6.03 -6.63
N ASN A 118 15.67 -6.70 -6.15
CA ASN A 118 16.92 -6.07 -5.75
C ASN A 118 17.75 -5.52 -6.92
N ALA A 119 17.46 -5.94 -8.15
CA ALA A 119 18.07 -5.38 -9.36
C ALA A 119 17.45 -4.04 -9.80
N ILE A 120 16.35 -3.62 -9.18
CA ILE A 120 15.74 -2.32 -9.43
C ILE A 120 16.47 -1.27 -8.57
N PRO A 121 17.04 -0.21 -9.16
CA PRO A 121 17.61 0.89 -8.39
C PRO A 121 16.55 1.57 -7.51
N ALA A 122 16.88 1.94 -6.29
CA ALA A 122 15.93 2.56 -5.37
C ALA A 122 15.30 3.85 -5.93
N SER A 123 15.96 4.53 -6.87
CA SER A 123 15.40 5.70 -7.58
C SER A 123 14.30 5.36 -8.57
N LYS A 124 14.15 4.09 -8.97
CA LYS A 124 13.11 3.58 -9.89
C LYS A 124 12.19 2.55 -9.24
N ASP A 125 12.47 2.14 -8.01
CA ASP A 125 11.67 1.19 -7.24
C ASP A 125 10.44 1.89 -6.65
N VAL A 126 9.46 2.18 -7.51
CA VAL A 126 8.28 2.98 -7.17
C VAL A 126 7.28 2.23 -6.27
N ASP A 127 7.43 0.92 -6.13
CA ASP A 127 6.66 0.09 -5.19
C ASP A 127 7.43 -0.14 -3.87
N GLY A 128 8.75 0.15 -3.87
CA GLY A 128 9.60 0.16 -2.67
C GLY A 128 9.87 -1.23 -2.09
N LEU A 129 9.99 -2.25 -2.92
CA LEU A 129 10.07 -3.66 -2.50
C LEU A 129 11.49 -4.23 -2.47
N SER A 130 12.49 -3.50 -2.96
CA SER A 130 13.88 -3.91 -2.89
C SER A 130 14.43 -3.79 -1.47
N ASP A 131 15.43 -4.61 -1.16
CA ASP A 131 16.11 -4.52 0.14
C ASP A 131 16.82 -3.16 0.28
N GLN A 132 17.32 -2.58 -0.82
CA GLN A 132 17.90 -1.24 -0.82
C GLN A 132 16.88 -0.16 -0.42
N SER A 133 15.67 -0.21 -0.96
CA SER A 133 14.60 0.73 -0.58
C SER A 133 14.26 0.61 0.90
N LEU A 134 14.21 -0.60 1.44
CA LEU A 134 13.96 -0.85 2.86
C LEU A 134 15.09 -0.29 3.75
N GLU A 135 16.34 -0.47 3.36
CA GLU A 135 17.48 0.10 4.10
C GLU A 135 17.48 1.63 4.09
N LEU A 136 17.13 2.26 2.96
CA LEU A 136 16.96 3.72 2.89
C LEU A 136 15.82 4.22 3.81
N LEU A 137 14.72 3.45 3.94
CA LEU A 137 13.67 3.76 4.92
C LEU A 137 14.20 3.68 6.36
N ARG A 138 14.97 2.64 6.70
CA ARG A 138 15.59 2.49 8.02
C ARG A 138 16.53 3.65 8.36
N ALA A 139 17.29 4.09 7.36
CA ALA A 139 18.19 5.23 7.48
C ALA A 139 17.46 6.59 7.46
N ASN A 140 16.13 6.61 7.34
CA ASN A 140 15.31 7.83 7.16
C ASN A 140 15.80 8.72 6.00
N SER A 141 16.29 8.11 4.92
CA SER A 141 16.88 8.77 3.75
C SER A 141 16.20 8.34 2.41
N ALA A 142 15.11 7.58 2.48
CA ALA A 142 14.36 7.18 1.31
C ALA A 142 13.70 8.40 0.65
N LYS A 143 13.89 8.53 -0.67
CA LYS A 143 13.18 9.53 -1.49
C LYS A 143 11.78 9.03 -1.87
N LEU A 144 11.67 7.76 -2.22
CA LEU A 144 10.40 7.12 -2.54
C LEU A 144 9.93 6.30 -1.34
N ILE A 145 8.67 6.46 -0.99
CA ILE A 145 8.00 5.68 0.06
C ILE A 145 7.22 4.54 -0.63
N PRO A 146 7.31 3.28 -0.15
CA PRO A 146 6.54 2.18 -0.72
C PRO A 146 5.06 2.53 -0.88
N ALA A 147 4.47 2.17 -2.02
CA ALA A 147 3.16 2.68 -2.45
C ALA A 147 2.03 2.47 -1.43
N THR A 148 1.91 1.27 -0.85
CA THR A 148 0.85 1.00 0.15
C THR A 148 1.11 1.69 1.50
N PRO A 149 2.30 1.66 2.11
CA PRO A 149 2.63 2.51 3.25
C PRO A 149 2.35 4.00 3.01
N ARG A 150 2.72 4.53 1.84
CA ARG A 150 2.40 5.91 1.45
C ARG A 150 0.89 6.15 1.41
N ALA A 151 0.13 5.24 0.81
CA ALA A 151 -1.32 5.33 0.75
C ALA A 151 -1.98 5.38 2.13
N ILE A 152 -1.48 4.60 3.09
CA ILE A 152 -1.97 4.63 4.47
C ILE A 152 -1.68 6.00 5.11
N LEU A 153 -0.49 6.55 4.91
CA LEU A 153 -0.12 7.87 5.44
C LEU A 153 -0.96 8.99 4.79
N GLU A 154 -1.17 8.97 3.48
CA GLU A 154 -2.04 9.91 2.77
C GLU A 154 -3.50 9.83 3.27
N LEU A 155 -4.01 8.62 3.44
CA LEU A 155 -5.35 8.39 3.95
C LEU A 155 -5.51 8.95 5.38
N ILE A 156 -4.52 8.72 6.24
CA ILE A 156 -4.47 9.27 7.61
C ILE A 156 -4.48 10.81 7.56
N ALA A 157 -3.57 11.40 6.78
CA ALA A 157 -3.43 12.85 6.69
C ALA A 157 -4.69 13.52 6.13
N ARG A 158 -5.21 13.02 5.00
CA ARG A 158 -6.40 13.60 4.33
C ARG A 158 -7.70 13.33 5.08
N SER A 159 -7.73 12.31 5.93
CA SER A 159 -8.86 12.06 6.86
C SER A 159 -8.74 12.83 8.17
N GLN A 160 -7.66 13.61 8.36
CA GLN A 160 -7.37 14.39 9.57
C GLN A 160 -7.31 13.53 10.83
N ILE A 161 -6.74 12.33 10.73
CA ILE A 161 -6.53 11.43 11.87
C ILE A 161 -5.28 11.91 12.62
N ASP A 162 -5.47 12.32 13.88
CA ASP A 162 -4.37 12.71 14.74
C ASP A 162 -3.61 11.48 15.24
N LEU A 163 -2.29 11.47 15.04
CA LEU A 163 -1.38 10.40 15.46
C LEU A 163 -0.64 10.72 16.75
N GLN A 164 -0.63 12.00 17.20
CA GLN A 164 0.20 12.43 18.34
C GLN A 164 -0.35 11.89 19.65
N GLY A 165 0.50 11.20 20.41
CA GLY A 165 0.12 10.60 21.69
C GLY A 165 -0.87 9.44 21.56
N LYS A 166 -1.06 8.88 20.36
CA LYS A 166 -1.91 7.72 20.11
C LYS A 166 -1.13 6.42 20.13
N ALA A 167 -1.66 5.40 20.77
CA ALA A 167 -1.16 4.04 20.68
C ALA A 167 -1.55 3.44 19.32
N ILE A 168 -0.55 3.19 18.46
CA ILE A 168 -0.75 2.68 17.11
C ILE A 168 -0.30 1.23 17.06
N VAL A 169 -1.16 0.35 16.59
CA VAL A 169 -0.83 -1.07 16.38
C VAL A 169 -0.93 -1.40 14.89
N ILE A 170 0.15 -1.97 14.36
CA ILE A 170 0.21 -2.48 12.99
C ILE A 170 0.28 -3.99 13.06
N ILE A 171 -0.80 -4.67 12.66
CA ILE A 171 -0.87 -6.13 12.60
C ILE A 171 -0.50 -6.65 11.22
N GLY A 172 0.46 -7.59 11.20
CA GLY A 172 1.12 -8.07 9.99
C GLY A 172 2.39 -7.26 9.70
N GLN A 173 3.56 -7.89 9.90
CA GLN A 173 4.88 -7.25 9.70
C GLN A 173 5.54 -7.73 8.41
N GLY A 174 4.74 -7.92 7.35
CA GLY A 174 5.23 -8.28 6.02
C GLY A 174 6.00 -7.14 5.35
N LYS A 175 6.94 -7.51 4.46
CA LYS A 175 7.82 -6.58 3.70
C LYS A 175 7.04 -5.58 2.83
N LEU A 176 5.81 -5.93 2.39
CA LEU A 176 5.01 -5.08 1.49
C LEU A 176 4.39 -3.87 2.21
N VAL A 177 3.93 -4.03 3.44
CA VAL A 177 3.12 -3.01 4.12
C VAL A 177 3.56 -2.78 5.55
N GLY A 178 3.39 -3.74 6.45
CA GLY A 178 3.48 -3.48 7.87
C GLY A 178 4.89 -3.15 8.35
N LEU A 179 5.90 -3.86 7.89
CA LEU A 179 7.29 -3.57 8.25
C LEU A 179 7.74 -2.17 7.78
N PRO A 180 7.61 -1.79 6.49
CA PRO A 180 7.99 -0.45 6.06
C PRO A 180 7.17 0.65 6.72
N LEU A 181 5.86 0.46 6.92
CA LEU A 181 5.03 1.43 7.62
C LEU A 181 5.47 1.61 9.08
N SER A 182 5.79 0.52 9.78
CA SER A 182 6.30 0.55 11.15
C SER A 182 7.61 1.34 11.25
N ILE A 183 8.51 1.17 10.29
CA ILE A 183 9.78 1.92 10.21
C ILE A 183 9.49 3.41 10.01
N ILE A 184 8.66 3.77 9.04
CA ILE A 184 8.35 5.17 8.73
C ILE A 184 7.70 5.86 9.93
N MET A 185 6.74 5.23 10.59
CA MET A 185 6.06 5.82 11.74
C MET A 185 6.99 5.97 12.95
N LYS A 186 7.89 5.00 13.20
CA LYS A 186 8.92 5.09 14.24
C LYS A 186 9.92 6.20 13.96
N ASN A 187 10.34 6.39 12.71
CA ASN A 187 11.19 7.50 12.30
C ASN A 187 10.54 8.89 12.55
N LYS A 188 9.21 8.93 12.60
CA LYS A 188 8.43 10.13 12.98
C LYS A 188 8.20 10.24 14.49
N ASN A 189 8.85 9.41 15.32
CA ASN A 189 8.70 9.34 16.79
C ASN A 189 7.25 9.07 17.25
N LEU A 190 6.50 8.28 16.49
CA LEU A 190 5.16 7.84 16.88
C LEU A 190 5.25 6.57 17.76
N ASP A 191 4.28 6.41 18.66
CA ASP A 191 4.16 5.21 19.51
C ASP A 191 3.54 4.06 18.70
N VAL A 192 4.39 3.23 18.10
CA VAL A 192 3.99 2.17 17.16
C VAL A 192 4.46 0.80 17.63
N VAL A 193 3.52 -0.11 17.79
CA VAL A 193 3.76 -1.53 18.05
C VAL A 193 3.41 -2.34 16.80
N GLY A 194 4.41 -3.00 16.23
CA GLY A 194 4.19 -4.01 15.17
C GLY A 194 3.95 -5.37 15.77
N ILE A 195 2.87 -6.04 15.38
CA ILE A 195 2.55 -7.40 15.83
C ILE A 195 2.42 -8.36 14.64
N ASP A 196 2.75 -9.62 14.85
CA ASP A 196 2.70 -10.68 13.86
C ASP A 196 2.19 -12.00 14.47
N ILE A 197 2.27 -13.10 13.69
CA ILE A 197 1.78 -14.42 14.09
C ILE A 197 2.51 -14.99 15.32
N ASN A 198 3.70 -14.49 15.64
CA ASN A 198 4.49 -14.93 16.80
C ASN A 198 4.20 -14.08 18.06
N THR A 199 3.39 -13.03 17.93
CA THR A 199 3.08 -12.13 19.03
C THR A 199 2.05 -12.76 19.98
N THR A 200 2.40 -12.86 21.24
CA THR A 200 1.46 -13.27 22.31
C THR A 200 0.54 -12.11 22.68
N ASP A 201 -0.60 -12.42 23.28
CA ASP A 201 -1.54 -11.41 23.81
C ASP A 201 -2.08 -10.39 22.80
N THR A 202 -2.10 -10.76 21.51
CA THR A 202 -2.57 -9.90 20.38
C THR A 202 -3.89 -9.20 20.70
N SER A 203 -4.86 -9.91 21.27
CA SER A 203 -6.17 -9.34 21.61
C SER A 203 -6.07 -8.23 22.68
N GLN A 204 -5.19 -8.37 23.65
CA GLN A 204 -4.99 -7.34 24.69
C GLN A 204 -4.30 -6.11 24.10
N ILE A 205 -3.31 -6.31 23.24
CA ILE A 205 -2.59 -5.24 22.53
C ILE A 205 -3.57 -4.45 21.68
N LEU A 206 -4.40 -5.11 20.87
CA LEU A 206 -5.39 -4.46 20.02
C LEU A 206 -6.45 -3.68 20.82
N LYS A 207 -6.89 -4.21 21.99
CA LYS A 207 -7.84 -3.51 22.88
C LYS A 207 -7.27 -2.24 23.52
N SER A 208 -5.95 -2.07 23.56
CA SER A 208 -5.32 -0.84 24.05
C SER A 208 -5.04 0.18 22.95
N ALA A 209 -5.13 -0.21 21.69
CA ALA A 209 -4.79 0.62 20.54
C ALA A 209 -5.85 1.71 20.25
N ASP A 210 -5.41 2.93 20.04
CA ASP A 210 -6.24 4.02 19.52
C ASP A 210 -6.41 3.90 18.00
N ILE A 211 -5.38 3.36 17.32
CA ILE A 211 -5.35 3.17 15.88
C ILE A 211 -4.86 1.74 15.57
N VAL A 212 -5.65 1.00 14.83
CA VAL A 212 -5.31 -0.35 14.35
C VAL A 212 -5.16 -0.31 12.84
N ILE A 213 -4.01 -0.79 12.34
CA ILE A 213 -3.74 -0.93 10.91
C ILE A 213 -3.54 -2.42 10.62
N ALA A 214 -4.44 -3.00 9.85
CA ALA A 214 -4.40 -4.41 9.48
C ALA A 214 -3.71 -4.60 8.12
N ALA A 215 -2.69 -5.47 8.06
CA ALA A 215 -1.88 -5.76 6.88
C ALA A 215 -1.39 -7.22 6.86
N THR A 216 -2.27 -8.18 7.16
CA THR A 216 -1.92 -9.60 7.30
C THR A 216 -2.22 -10.42 6.04
N GLY A 217 -3.15 -9.95 5.20
CA GLY A 217 -3.70 -10.72 4.08
C GLY A 217 -4.56 -11.90 4.53
N GLN A 218 -5.12 -11.87 5.75
CA GLN A 218 -6.02 -12.89 6.28
C GLN A 218 -7.43 -12.33 6.44
N ALA A 219 -8.34 -12.80 5.61
CA ALA A 219 -9.71 -12.33 5.56
C ALA A 219 -10.42 -12.38 6.94
N ASN A 220 -11.04 -11.26 7.34
CA ASN A 220 -11.87 -11.12 8.53
C ASN A 220 -11.18 -11.50 9.86
N LEU A 221 -9.86 -11.35 9.94
CA LEU A 221 -9.07 -11.66 11.15
C LEU A 221 -9.41 -10.74 12.32
N ILE A 222 -9.63 -9.45 12.05
CA ILE A 222 -9.88 -8.43 13.08
C ILE A 222 -11.38 -8.23 13.26
N THR A 223 -11.86 -8.52 14.47
CA THR A 223 -13.29 -8.39 14.82
C THR A 223 -13.53 -7.24 15.79
N GLY A 224 -14.77 -6.76 15.89
CA GLY A 224 -15.16 -5.69 16.82
C GLY A 224 -14.88 -5.98 18.29
N THR A 225 -14.83 -7.26 18.69
CA THR A 225 -14.50 -7.65 20.07
C THR A 225 -13.00 -7.54 20.40
N MET A 226 -12.16 -7.38 19.38
CA MET A 226 -10.71 -7.29 19.52
C MET A 226 -10.20 -5.84 19.58
N ILE A 227 -11.02 -4.85 19.26
CA ILE A 227 -10.60 -3.45 19.20
C ILE A 227 -11.14 -2.65 20.38
N LYS A 228 -10.48 -1.54 20.68
CA LYS A 228 -10.95 -0.55 21.68
C LYS A 228 -12.17 0.20 21.12
N PRO A 229 -13.25 0.40 21.92
CA PRO A 229 -14.33 1.28 21.51
C PRO A 229 -13.82 2.68 21.14
N GLY A 230 -14.22 3.16 19.96
CA GLY A 230 -13.77 4.45 19.43
C GLY A 230 -12.42 4.42 18.71
N ALA A 231 -11.78 3.27 18.55
CA ALA A 231 -10.54 3.14 17.77
C ALA A 231 -10.75 3.51 16.28
N VAL A 232 -9.70 3.98 15.64
CA VAL A 232 -9.62 4.09 14.18
C VAL A 232 -9.09 2.78 13.62
N VAL A 233 -9.76 2.22 12.61
CA VAL A 233 -9.36 0.93 12.01
C VAL A 233 -9.12 1.11 10.51
N LEU A 234 -7.87 0.85 10.09
CA LEU A 234 -7.43 0.95 8.70
C LEU A 234 -7.11 -0.45 8.17
N ASP A 235 -7.80 -0.85 7.11
CA ASP A 235 -7.67 -2.17 6.52
C ASP A 235 -6.86 -2.11 5.21
N ALA A 236 -5.61 -2.58 5.27
CA ALA A 236 -4.72 -2.73 4.13
C ALA A 236 -4.66 -4.19 3.61
N GLY A 237 -5.41 -5.09 4.23
CA GLY A 237 -5.51 -6.48 3.81
C GLY A 237 -6.28 -6.60 2.49
N THR A 238 -5.88 -7.59 1.70
CA THR A 238 -6.57 -7.96 0.46
C THR A 238 -6.51 -9.46 0.27
N SER A 239 -7.67 -10.08 0.29
CA SER A 239 -7.86 -11.52 0.04
C SER A 239 -9.05 -11.72 -0.89
N GLU A 240 -9.10 -12.85 -1.55
CA GLU A 240 -10.25 -13.24 -2.36
C GLU A 240 -11.04 -14.33 -1.62
N GLN A 241 -12.31 -14.09 -1.40
CA GLN A 241 -13.23 -15.06 -0.79
C GLN A 241 -14.49 -15.15 -1.61
N ASN A 242 -14.80 -16.33 -2.15
CA ASN A 242 -15.97 -16.56 -3.02
C ASN A 242 -16.05 -15.60 -4.23
N GLY A 243 -14.92 -15.26 -4.84
CA GLY A 243 -14.85 -14.35 -5.97
C GLY A 243 -15.02 -12.86 -5.60
N GLN A 244 -15.06 -12.54 -4.32
CA GLN A 244 -15.14 -11.16 -3.82
C GLN A 244 -13.85 -10.77 -3.11
N LEU A 245 -13.46 -9.50 -3.29
CA LEU A 245 -12.35 -8.92 -2.57
C LEU A 245 -12.79 -8.61 -1.12
N VAL A 246 -12.05 -9.13 -0.16
CA VAL A 246 -12.30 -8.92 1.27
C VAL A 246 -11.01 -8.46 1.96
N GLY A 247 -11.15 -7.69 3.03
CA GLY A 247 -10.04 -7.23 3.85
C GLY A 247 -9.75 -8.14 5.03
N ASP A 248 -8.80 -7.71 5.86
CA ASP A 248 -8.45 -8.36 7.11
C ASP A 248 -9.46 -8.06 8.23
N VAL A 249 -10.31 -7.05 8.05
CA VAL A 249 -11.24 -6.56 9.06
C VAL A 249 -12.65 -7.11 8.78
N GLU A 250 -13.26 -7.75 9.77
CA GLU A 250 -14.67 -8.10 9.75
C GLU A 250 -15.52 -6.83 9.93
N TYR A 251 -15.80 -6.18 8.80
CA TYR A 251 -16.39 -4.84 8.76
C TYR A 251 -17.66 -4.72 9.60
N SER A 252 -18.57 -5.69 9.50
CA SER A 252 -19.88 -5.67 10.18
C SER A 252 -19.80 -5.66 11.69
N SER A 253 -18.77 -6.25 12.29
CA SER A 253 -18.54 -6.24 13.73
C SER A 253 -17.72 -5.05 14.22
N VAL A 254 -16.85 -4.50 13.35
CA VAL A 254 -15.95 -3.38 13.68
C VAL A 254 -16.67 -2.04 13.54
N GLU A 255 -17.50 -1.83 12.52
CA GLU A 255 -18.20 -0.58 12.27
C GLU A 255 -18.98 -0.05 13.48
N PRO A 256 -19.72 -0.86 14.26
CA PRO A 256 -20.47 -0.36 15.44
C PRO A 256 -19.58 0.04 16.61
N VAL A 257 -18.28 -0.33 16.61
CA VAL A 257 -17.34 -0.15 17.72
C VAL A 257 -16.30 0.92 17.43
N ALA A 258 -15.85 1.03 16.18
CA ALA A 258 -14.83 1.99 15.75
C ALA A 258 -15.38 3.43 15.67
N SER A 259 -14.49 4.43 15.76
CA SER A 259 -14.83 5.82 15.42
C SER A 259 -14.71 6.11 13.93
N MET A 260 -13.71 5.50 13.28
CA MET A 260 -13.47 5.59 11.84
C MET A 260 -13.01 4.22 11.32
N VAL A 261 -13.43 3.89 10.10
CA VAL A 261 -13.01 2.63 9.46
C VAL A 261 -12.84 2.80 7.95
N SER A 262 -11.79 2.19 7.39
CA SER A 262 -11.66 2.02 5.94
C SER A 262 -12.28 0.70 5.50
N LYS A 263 -12.89 0.69 4.29
CA LYS A 263 -13.52 -0.52 3.71
C LYS A 263 -12.61 -1.21 2.71
N VAL A 264 -12.82 -2.49 2.54
CA VAL A 264 -12.31 -3.25 1.38
C VAL A 264 -13.52 -3.86 0.65
N PRO A 265 -13.70 -3.50 -0.65
CA PRO A 265 -12.96 -2.52 -1.45
C PRO A 265 -13.30 -1.05 -1.14
N GLY A 266 -12.51 -0.11 -1.67
CA GLY A 266 -12.80 1.34 -1.65
C GLY A 266 -12.08 2.13 -0.54
N GLY A 267 -11.24 1.48 0.26
CA GLY A 267 -10.37 2.12 1.26
C GLY A 267 -8.95 2.37 0.72
N ILE A 268 -7.97 1.66 1.26
CA ILE A 268 -6.55 1.87 0.96
C ILE A 268 -6.19 1.51 -0.49
N GLY A 269 -6.80 0.48 -1.09
CA GLY A 269 -6.44 0.00 -2.42
C GLY A 269 -6.44 1.07 -3.52
N PRO A 270 -7.50 1.85 -3.73
CA PRO A 270 -7.50 2.96 -4.71
C PRO A 270 -6.40 3.99 -4.44
N VAL A 271 -6.15 4.32 -3.16
CA VAL A 271 -5.10 5.26 -2.76
C VAL A 271 -3.70 4.69 -3.04
N THR A 272 -3.52 3.37 -2.90
CA THR A 272 -2.26 2.69 -3.27
C THR A 272 -1.91 2.90 -4.73
N VAL A 273 -2.89 2.75 -5.63
CA VAL A 273 -2.66 2.98 -7.08
C VAL A 273 -2.30 4.43 -7.34
N ALA A 274 -2.99 5.39 -6.73
CA ALA A 274 -2.66 6.81 -6.87
C ALA A 274 -1.25 7.14 -6.34
N CYS A 275 -0.88 6.63 -5.15
CA CYS A 275 0.45 6.84 -4.56
C CYS A 275 1.57 6.17 -5.36
N LEU A 276 1.30 5.05 -6.02
CA LEU A 276 2.23 4.43 -6.94
C LEU A 276 2.55 5.36 -8.12
N LEU A 277 1.52 5.95 -8.73
CA LEU A 277 1.70 6.90 -9.84
C LEU A 277 2.39 8.19 -9.37
N LEU A 278 2.09 8.65 -8.16
CA LEU A 278 2.80 9.77 -7.56
C LEU A 278 4.30 9.46 -7.37
N ASN A 279 4.65 8.22 -6.97
CA ASN A 279 6.05 7.79 -6.92
C ASN A 279 6.72 7.81 -8.31
N VAL A 280 6.00 7.44 -9.38
CA VAL A 280 6.54 7.51 -10.77
C VAL A 280 6.83 8.95 -11.15
N VAL A 281 5.94 9.87 -10.84
CA VAL A 281 6.13 11.32 -11.10
C VAL A 281 7.31 11.85 -10.30
N GLU A 282 7.44 11.51 -9.03
CA GLU A 282 8.59 11.91 -8.20
C GLU A 282 9.91 11.32 -8.70
N ALA A 283 9.90 10.08 -9.17
CA ALA A 283 11.08 9.43 -9.73
C ALA A 283 11.54 10.05 -11.08
N SER A 284 10.65 10.75 -11.78
CA SER A 284 10.92 11.40 -13.07
C SER A 284 11.54 12.79 -12.95
N LYS A 285 11.55 13.36 -11.74
CA LYS A 285 12.15 14.67 -11.41
C LYS A 285 13.64 14.54 -11.12
#